data_0d7bfa02c2c644c5106f024e138bec30
#
_entry.id   0d7bfa02c2c644c5106f024e138bec30
#
_cell.length_a   1.000
_cell.length_b   1.000
_cell.length_c   1.000
_cell.angle_alpha   90.00
_cell.angle_beta   90.00
_cell.angle_gamma   90.00
#
_symmetry.space_group_name_H-M   'P 1'
#
loop_
_entity.id
_entity.type
_entity.pdbx_description
1 polymer ?
#
loop_
_entity_poly.entity_id
_entity_poly.type
_entity_poly.pdbx_seq_one_letter_code
_entity_poly.pdbx_strand_id
1 'polypeptide(L)'
;MHHSFHFFSLKDKLTLSYNLKIMNAQIAHLPPLDNFIQLSNYNINEFREKGHTLVHEVLTKEEINAYRPVIVGAADRYNTEKRKLADRDTYGKAFLQIMNLWQVDEDVKTFVLSKRLAKIAADLMGVENVRIYHDQALFKEPGGGPTPWHQDQYYWPIDTRNTVTLWMPLVDIDVDMGMLTFASRSDRDGAVFNTEISDESESAFDDYVKQKGFEITRAQTMQAGDATWHRGFTIHNAPGNNSDKMREVMTVIYVADGARITPYKNDWQKNDHHKWLMGKPIGGLIDSELNPKVL
;
A
#
# COMPACT_ATOMS: atom_id res chain seq x y z
N MET A 1 -9.09 19.59 -61.26
CA MET A 1 -8.45 19.16 -60.00
C MET A 1 -8.22 20.39 -59.13
N HIS A 2 -9.11 20.61 -58.14
CA HIS A 2 -8.93 21.70 -57.17
C HIS A 2 -8.40 21.11 -55.85
N HIS A 3 -7.14 21.37 -55.51
CA HIS A 3 -6.62 21.09 -54.21
C HIS A 3 -7.00 22.22 -53.26
N SER A 4 -7.89 21.92 -52.32
CA SER A 4 -8.27 22.82 -51.22
C SER A 4 -7.25 22.68 -50.11
N PHE A 5 -6.37 23.66 -49.93
CA PHE A 5 -5.51 23.79 -48.78
C PHE A 5 -6.32 24.36 -47.61
N HIS A 6 -6.60 23.54 -46.58
CA HIS A 6 -7.16 24.02 -45.32
C HIS A 6 -6.07 24.71 -44.50
N PHE A 7 -6.16 26.03 -44.42
CA PHE A 7 -5.36 26.83 -43.50
C PHE A 7 -5.94 26.70 -42.08
N PHE A 8 -5.18 26.15 -41.16
CA PHE A 8 -5.52 26.21 -39.74
C PHE A 8 -5.63 27.68 -39.30
N SER A 9 -6.71 28.04 -38.60
CA SER A 9 -6.93 29.39 -38.10
C SER A 9 -5.90 29.75 -37.02
N LEU A 10 -5.65 31.05 -36.82
CA LEU A 10 -4.76 31.53 -35.73
C LEU A 10 -5.23 31.02 -34.35
N LYS A 11 -6.52 30.84 -34.17
CA LYS A 11 -7.15 30.28 -32.97
C LYS A 11 -6.78 28.82 -32.75
N ASP A 12 -6.76 28.02 -33.83
CA ASP A 12 -6.38 26.60 -33.74
C ASP A 12 -4.91 26.43 -33.42
N LYS A 13 -4.06 27.29 -33.96
CA LYS A 13 -2.60 27.32 -33.64
C LYS A 13 -2.33 27.75 -32.22
N LEU A 14 -3.08 28.72 -31.68
CA LEU A 14 -2.97 29.15 -30.26
C LEU A 14 -3.46 28.08 -29.30
N THR A 15 -4.55 27.40 -29.60
CA THR A 15 -5.08 26.29 -28.81
C THR A 15 -4.15 25.09 -28.82
N LEU A 16 -3.56 24.76 -29.99
CA LEU A 16 -2.57 23.70 -30.11
C LEU A 16 -1.28 24.04 -29.34
N SER A 17 -0.82 25.29 -29.43
CA SER A 17 0.35 25.77 -28.68
C SER A 17 0.11 25.81 -27.16
N TYR A 18 -1.10 26.18 -26.74
CA TYR A 18 -1.51 26.16 -25.32
C TYR A 18 -1.60 24.74 -24.80
N ASN A 19 -2.20 23.81 -25.55
CA ASN A 19 -2.29 22.39 -25.20
C ASN A 19 -0.91 21.72 -25.22
N LEU A 20 -0.01 22.07 -26.16
CA LEU A 20 1.38 21.62 -26.17
C LEU A 20 2.18 22.19 -24.99
N LYS A 21 1.94 23.43 -24.58
CA LYS A 21 2.55 24.00 -23.37
C LYS A 21 2.02 23.35 -22.10
N ILE A 22 0.73 23.01 -22.03
CA ILE A 22 0.16 22.24 -20.92
C ILE A 22 0.71 20.82 -20.92
N MET A 23 0.79 20.14 -22.06
CA MET A 23 1.41 18.81 -22.17
C MET A 23 2.92 18.85 -21.81
N ASN A 24 3.66 19.86 -22.24
CA ASN A 24 5.08 20.02 -21.88
C ASN A 24 5.30 20.50 -20.43
N ALA A 25 4.32 21.16 -19.82
CA ALA A 25 4.35 21.49 -18.39
C ALA A 25 3.99 20.27 -17.49
N GLN A 26 3.43 19.21 -18.07
CA GLN A 26 3.06 17.97 -17.38
C GLN A 26 4.13 16.85 -17.47
N ILE A 27 5.27 17.10 -18.10
CA ILE A 27 6.48 16.30 -17.87
C ILE A 27 7.27 16.98 -16.74
N ALA A 28 6.64 17.23 -15.61
CA ALA A 28 7.35 17.45 -14.37
C ALA A 28 7.99 16.11 -14.04
N HIS A 29 9.30 16.01 -14.22
CA HIS A 29 10.08 14.83 -13.86
C HIS A 29 9.81 14.55 -12.38
N LEU A 30 9.22 13.39 -12.07
CA LEU A 30 8.97 13.01 -10.68
C LEU A 30 10.28 13.06 -9.90
N PRO A 31 10.30 13.63 -8.69
CA PRO A 31 11.52 13.68 -7.90
C PRO A 31 12.02 12.26 -7.62
N PRO A 32 13.32 11.99 -7.80
CA PRO A 32 13.87 10.67 -7.48
C PRO A 32 13.79 10.42 -5.98
N LEU A 33 13.38 9.21 -5.58
CA LEU A 33 13.36 8.77 -4.19
C LEU A 33 14.60 7.91 -3.88
N ASP A 34 15.79 8.43 -4.21
CA ASP A 34 17.07 7.70 -4.13
C ASP A 34 17.88 8.04 -2.86
N ASN A 35 17.61 9.18 -2.23
CA ASN A 35 18.27 9.57 -1.00
C ASN A 35 17.72 8.73 0.17
N PHE A 36 18.63 8.07 0.88
CA PHE A 36 18.26 7.27 2.04
C PHE A 36 17.91 8.14 3.24
N ILE A 37 16.89 7.72 3.97
CA ILE A 37 16.52 8.27 5.27
C ILE A 37 17.15 7.36 6.33
N GLN A 38 17.91 7.95 7.25
CA GLN A 38 18.41 7.21 8.40
C GLN A 38 17.33 7.12 9.46
N LEU A 39 16.87 5.89 9.71
CA LEU A 39 15.92 5.64 10.78
C LEU A 39 16.53 5.93 12.15
N SER A 40 15.74 6.49 13.05
CA SER A 40 16.12 6.62 14.42
C SER A 40 16.20 5.24 15.10
N ASN A 41 17.03 5.13 16.14
CA ASN A 41 17.06 3.93 16.98
C ASN A 41 15.68 3.68 17.63
N TYR A 42 14.90 4.73 17.87
CA TYR A 42 13.53 4.61 18.38
C TYR A 42 12.66 3.82 17.40
N ASN A 43 12.60 4.19 16.11
CA ASN A 43 11.78 3.52 15.10
C ASN A 43 12.18 2.03 14.95
N ILE A 44 13.49 1.75 14.89
CA ILE A 44 13.98 0.38 14.75
C ILE A 44 13.61 -0.46 15.99
N ASN A 45 13.79 0.07 17.19
CA ASN A 45 13.47 -0.64 18.43
C ASN A 45 11.97 -0.80 18.62
N GLU A 46 11.17 0.22 18.32
CA GLU A 46 9.71 0.17 18.38
C GLU A 46 9.17 -0.90 17.42
N PHE A 47 9.63 -0.93 16.16
CA PHE A 47 9.24 -1.95 15.20
C PHE A 47 9.60 -3.37 15.67
N ARG A 48 10.81 -3.56 16.23
CA ARG A 48 11.23 -4.85 16.76
C ARG A 48 10.43 -5.29 18.00
N GLU A 49 10.07 -4.35 18.83
CA GLU A 49 9.33 -4.61 20.07
C GLU A 49 7.84 -4.77 19.83
N LYS A 50 7.23 -3.86 19.06
CA LYS A 50 5.77 -3.76 18.89
C LYS A 50 5.24 -4.44 17.63
N GLY A 51 6.11 -4.76 16.65
CA GLY A 51 5.72 -5.27 15.33
C GLY A 51 5.26 -4.19 14.35
N HIS A 52 5.28 -2.93 14.77
CA HIS A 52 4.94 -1.76 13.95
C HIS A 52 5.69 -0.51 14.43
N THR A 53 5.75 0.52 13.58
CA THR A 53 6.26 1.86 13.93
C THR A 53 5.69 2.92 12.99
N LEU A 54 5.67 4.17 13.42
CA LEU A 54 5.37 5.34 12.59
C LEU A 54 6.67 6.09 12.29
N VAL A 55 6.95 6.32 11.02
CA VAL A 55 8.06 7.13 10.56
C VAL A 55 7.49 8.41 9.92
N HIS A 56 7.88 9.55 10.44
CA HIS A 56 7.45 10.85 9.91
C HIS A 56 8.31 11.26 8.72
N GLU A 57 7.74 12.06 7.82
CA GLU A 57 8.43 12.68 6.68
C GLU A 57 9.21 11.67 5.82
N VAL A 58 8.62 10.48 5.56
CA VAL A 58 9.20 9.51 4.62
C VAL A 58 9.26 10.09 3.22
N LEU A 59 8.25 10.89 2.84
CA LEU A 59 8.28 11.79 1.69
C LEU A 59 8.08 13.22 2.15
N THR A 60 8.79 14.15 1.51
CA THR A 60 8.56 15.59 1.71
C THR A 60 7.22 16.01 1.11
N LYS A 61 6.76 17.19 1.49
CA LYS A 61 5.52 17.76 0.93
C LYS A 61 5.59 17.95 -0.59
N GLU A 62 6.75 18.33 -1.12
CA GLU A 62 7.00 18.48 -2.55
C GLU A 62 6.91 17.13 -3.27
N GLU A 63 7.50 16.09 -2.68
CA GLU A 63 7.44 14.73 -3.22
C GLU A 63 6.01 14.18 -3.22
N ILE A 64 5.26 14.34 -2.13
CA ILE A 64 3.85 13.96 -2.08
C ILE A 64 3.03 14.72 -3.11
N ASN A 65 3.23 16.02 -3.27
CA ASN A 65 2.51 16.82 -4.26
C ASN A 65 2.79 16.35 -5.71
N ALA A 66 3.97 15.77 -5.96
CA ALA A 66 4.31 15.21 -7.26
C ALA A 66 3.73 13.80 -7.45
N TYR A 67 3.85 12.92 -6.44
CA TYR A 67 3.45 11.51 -6.57
C TYR A 67 1.95 11.26 -6.38
N ARG A 68 1.28 12.01 -5.49
CA ARG A 68 -0.16 11.82 -5.23
C ARG A 68 -1.02 11.87 -6.49
N PRO A 69 -0.94 12.90 -7.37
CA PRO A 69 -1.79 12.94 -8.56
C PRO A 69 -1.53 11.79 -9.53
N VAL A 70 -0.30 11.27 -9.58
CA VAL A 70 0.06 10.10 -10.39
C VAL A 70 -0.60 8.83 -9.83
N ILE A 71 -0.45 8.58 -8.54
CA ILE A 71 -1.03 7.40 -7.88
C ILE A 71 -2.55 7.43 -7.93
N VAL A 72 -3.18 8.57 -7.62
CA VAL A 72 -4.64 8.74 -7.68
C VAL A 72 -5.15 8.55 -9.10
N GLY A 73 -4.49 9.18 -10.10
CA GLY A 73 -4.86 9.03 -11.50
C GLY A 73 -4.73 7.59 -12.01
N ALA A 74 -3.70 6.85 -11.58
CA ALA A 74 -3.56 5.43 -11.89
C ALA A 74 -4.66 4.61 -11.20
N ALA A 75 -4.90 4.85 -9.90
CA ALA A 75 -5.96 4.16 -9.17
C ALA A 75 -7.33 4.37 -9.83
N ASP A 76 -7.67 5.57 -10.23
CA ASP A 76 -8.94 5.87 -10.93
C ASP A 76 -9.05 5.13 -12.27
N ARG A 77 -7.97 5.09 -13.07
CA ARG A 77 -7.95 4.41 -14.38
C ARG A 77 -8.13 2.91 -14.25
N TYR A 78 -7.53 2.30 -13.25
CA TYR A 78 -7.50 0.83 -13.08
C TYR A 78 -8.50 0.31 -12.04
N ASN A 79 -9.26 1.18 -11.38
CA ASN A 79 -10.34 0.77 -10.48
C ASN A 79 -11.45 0.05 -11.26
N THR A 80 -11.70 -1.21 -10.89
CA THR A 80 -12.74 -2.07 -11.48
C THR A 80 -14.03 -2.08 -10.67
N GLU A 81 -14.04 -1.57 -9.43
CA GLU A 81 -15.25 -1.48 -8.62
C GLU A 81 -16.19 -0.38 -9.16
N LYS A 82 -17.38 -0.79 -9.62
CA LYS A 82 -18.38 0.12 -10.18
C LYS A 82 -19.68 0.16 -9.36
N ARG A 83 -19.80 -0.72 -8.35
CA ARG A 83 -20.95 -0.72 -7.45
C ARG A 83 -20.92 0.50 -6.54
N LYS A 84 -22.10 1.04 -6.19
CA LYS A 84 -22.17 2.07 -5.15
C LYS A 84 -21.73 1.51 -3.81
N LEU A 85 -21.19 2.34 -2.94
CA LEU A 85 -20.71 1.93 -1.62
C LEU A 85 -21.77 1.12 -0.84
N ALA A 86 -23.03 1.55 -0.87
CA ALA A 86 -24.13 0.87 -0.17
C ALA A 86 -24.38 -0.57 -0.66
N ASP A 87 -24.05 -0.88 -1.92
CA ASP A 87 -24.33 -2.16 -2.57
C ASP A 87 -23.18 -3.18 -2.44
N ARG A 88 -22.09 -2.80 -1.76
CA ARG A 88 -20.92 -3.66 -1.56
C ARG A 88 -21.04 -4.47 -0.28
N ASP A 89 -20.32 -5.60 -0.20
CA ASP A 89 -20.10 -6.38 1.00
C ASP A 89 -19.20 -5.65 2.02
N THR A 90 -18.99 -6.21 3.19
CA THR A 90 -18.15 -5.63 4.26
C THR A 90 -16.76 -5.28 3.76
N TYR A 91 -16.10 -6.19 3.03
CA TYR A 91 -14.78 -5.95 2.47
C TYR A 91 -14.78 -4.81 1.43
N GLY A 92 -15.71 -4.83 0.49
CA GLY A 92 -15.85 -3.80 -0.55
C GLY A 92 -16.27 -2.44 0.00
N LYS A 93 -16.94 -2.39 1.18
CA LYS A 93 -17.23 -1.14 1.89
C LYS A 93 -16.04 -0.58 2.64
N ALA A 94 -15.07 -1.42 3.00
CA ALA A 94 -13.91 -1.01 3.77
C ALA A 94 -12.99 -0.06 2.98
N PHE A 95 -12.76 -0.34 1.70
CA PHE A 95 -11.93 0.48 0.79
C PHE A 95 -12.07 0.04 -0.67
N LEU A 96 -11.75 0.94 -1.58
CA LEU A 96 -11.39 0.59 -2.95
C LEU A 96 -9.95 0.06 -2.92
N GLN A 97 -9.73 -1.13 -3.50
CA GLN A 97 -8.43 -1.78 -3.54
C GLN A 97 -7.97 -1.96 -4.98
N ILE A 98 -6.91 -1.29 -5.35
CA ILE A 98 -6.30 -1.40 -6.67
C ILE A 98 -4.87 -1.88 -6.49
N MET A 99 -4.58 -3.09 -7.00
CA MET A 99 -3.34 -3.81 -6.75
C MET A 99 -2.37 -3.72 -7.92
N ASN A 100 -1.08 -3.76 -7.60
CA ASN A 100 0.03 -3.83 -8.56
C ASN A 100 -0.02 -2.74 -9.65
N LEU A 101 -0.31 -1.51 -9.24
CA LEU A 101 -0.29 -0.36 -10.13
C LEU A 101 1.09 -0.13 -10.76
N TRP A 102 2.17 -0.52 -10.08
CA TRP A 102 3.52 -0.42 -10.59
C TRP A 102 3.77 -1.17 -11.91
N GLN A 103 2.95 -2.16 -12.21
CA GLN A 103 3.06 -2.94 -13.43
C GLN A 103 2.44 -2.28 -14.66
N VAL A 104 1.48 -1.40 -14.42
CA VAL A 104 0.63 -0.79 -15.46
C VAL A 104 0.83 0.71 -15.60
N ASP A 105 1.63 1.31 -14.69
CA ASP A 105 1.93 2.74 -14.69
C ASP A 105 3.41 2.97 -14.32
N GLU A 106 4.20 3.51 -15.27
CA GLU A 106 5.64 3.70 -15.08
C GLU A 106 5.97 4.77 -14.02
N ASP A 107 5.10 5.75 -13.82
CA ASP A 107 5.29 6.77 -12.80
C ASP A 107 5.01 6.22 -11.40
N VAL A 108 3.97 5.39 -11.23
CA VAL A 108 3.73 4.65 -9.97
C VAL A 108 4.88 3.67 -9.71
N LYS A 109 5.46 3.07 -10.74
CA LYS A 109 6.62 2.19 -10.61
C LYS A 109 7.81 2.87 -9.97
N THR A 110 8.07 4.16 -10.29
CA THR A 110 9.17 4.91 -9.66
C THR A 110 8.97 5.08 -8.15
N PHE A 111 7.72 5.23 -7.69
CA PHE A 111 7.39 5.23 -6.27
C PHE A 111 7.60 3.86 -5.62
N VAL A 112 6.96 2.81 -6.18
CA VAL A 112 6.92 1.46 -5.59
C VAL A 112 8.32 0.83 -5.55
N LEU A 113 9.13 1.00 -6.59
CA LEU A 113 10.50 0.47 -6.67
C LEU A 113 11.56 1.43 -6.12
N SER A 114 11.16 2.42 -5.33
CA SER A 114 12.09 3.39 -4.75
C SER A 114 13.07 2.73 -3.79
N LYS A 115 14.36 3.05 -3.93
CA LYS A 115 15.40 2.55 -3.03
C LYS A 115 15.28 3.09 -1.61
N ARG A 116 14.74 4.33 -1.44
CA ARG A 116 14.48 4.92 -0.13
C ARG A 116 13.49 4.05 0.67
N LEU A 117 12.34 3.73 0.09
CA LEU A 117 11.32 2.91 0.76
C LEU A 117 11.83 1.50 1.03
N ALA A 118 12.50 0.89 0.06
CA ALA A 118 13.11 -0.43 0.22
C ALA A 118 14.18 -0.46 1.32
N LYS A 119 14.99 0.60 1.46
CA LYS A 119 16.00 0.71 2.51
C LYS A 119 15.36 0.80 3.91
N ILE A 120 14.29 1.57 4.06
CA ILE A 120 13.55 1.63 5.33
C ILE A 120 13.00 0.24 5.68
N ALA A 121 12.39 -0.46 4.71
CA ALA A 121 11.89 -1.82 4.91
C ALA A 121 13.00 -2.80 5.35
N ALA A 122 14.16 -2.76 4.69
CA ALA A 122 15.31 -3.59 5.01
C ALA A 122 15.86 -3.32 6.42
N ASP A 123 16.01 -2.04 6.80
CA ASP A 123 16.50 -1.64 8.12
C ASP A 123 15.56 -2.06 9.25
N LEU A 124 14.24 -1.89 9.06
CA LEU A 124 13.23 -2.33 10.04
C LEU A 124 13.24 -3.84 10.22
N MET A 125 13.32 -4.60 9.14
CA MET A 125 13.40 -6.08 9.20
C MET A 125 14.78 -6.59 9.65
N GLY A 126 15.84 -5.78 9.54
CA GLY A 126 17.22 -6.18 9.83
C GLY A 126 17.79 -7.14 8.79
N VAL A 127 17.47 -6.92 7.51
CA VAL A 127 17.93 -7.71 6.36
C VAL A 127 18.72 -6.84 5.38
N GLU A 128 19.56 -7.45 4.55
CA GLU A 128 20.35 -6.71 3.56
C GLU A 128 19.51 -6.29 2.35
N ASN A 129 18.67 -7.19 1.88
CA ASN A 129 17.95 -7.03 0.62
C ASN A 129 16.47 -7.34 0.76
N VAL A 130 15.65 -6.63 0.02
CA VAL A 130 14.21 -6.82 -0.03
C VAL A 130 13.68 -6.90 -1.45
N ARG A 131 12.57 -7.61 -1.59
CA ARG A 131 11.77 -7.70 -2.81
C ARG A 131 10.40 -7.11 -2.59
N ILE A 132 9.79 -6.63 -3.67
CA ILE A 132 8.36 -6.31 -3.65
C ILE A 132 7.56 -7.61 -3.61
N TYR A 133 6.57 -7.68 -2.73
CA TYR A 133 5.53 -8.68 -2.81
C TYR A 133 4.40 -8.20 -3.72
N HIS A 134 3.78 -7.08 -3.40
CA HIS A 134 2.89 -6.28 -4.26
C HIS A 134 2.66 -4.87 -3.69
N ASP A 135 2.03 -3.98 -4.45
CA ASP A 135 1.51 -2.70 -3.99
C ASP A 135 -0.02 -2.68 -4.00
N GLN A 136 -0.60 -1.74 -3.23
CA GLN A 136 -2.04 -1.52 -3.22
C GLN A 136 -2.35 -0.03 -2.99
N ALA A 137 -3.16 0.56 -3.85
CA ALA A 137 -3.88 1.79 -3.50
C ALA A 137 -5.14 1.40 -2.71
N LEU A 138 -5.25 1.91 -1.48
CA LEU A 138 -6.35 1.62 -0.54
C LEU A 138 -7.11 2.91 -0.23
N PHE A 139 -8.15 3.19 -1.02
CA PHE A 139 -8.92 4.43 -0.89
C PHE A 139 -10.21 4.16 -0.15
N LYS A 140 -10.39 4.84 1.00
CA LYS A 140 -11.61 4.73 1.81
C LYS A 140 -12.50 5.94 1.56
N GLU A 141 -13.66 5.68 0.94
CA GLU A 141 -14.64 6.71 0.57
C GLU A 141 -15.27 7.35 1.84
N PRO A 142 -15.81 8.57 1.75
CA PRO A 142 -16.69 9.11 2.78
C PRO A 142 -17.80 8.12 3.11
N GLY A 143 -17.99 7.81 4.39
CA GLY A 143 -18.95 6.78 4.83
C GLY A 143 -18.49 5.34 4.59
N GLY A 144 -17.25 5.14 4.13
CA GLY A 144 -16.65 3.81 3.99
C GLY A 144 -16.60 3.06 5.32
N GLY A 145 -16.90 1.75 5.30
CA GLY A 145 -16.98 0.90 6.46
C GLY A 145 -15.63 0.64 7.15
N PRO A 146 -15.63 0.01 8.32
CA PRO A 146 -14.40 -0.42 8.97
C PRO A 146 -13.69 -1.50 8.16
N THR A 147 -12.37 -1.58 8.32
CA THR A 147 -11.59 -2.75 7.93
C THR A 147 -11.45 -3.62 9.18
N PRO A 148 -12.05 -4.82 9.22
CA PRO A 148 -11.95 -5.73 10.34
C PRO A 148 -10.54 -6.05 10.80
N TRP A 149 -10.37 -6.45 12.07
CA TRP A 149 -9.11 -6.99 12.56
C TRP A 149 -8.63 -8.17 11.72
N HIS A 150 -7.36 -8.16 11.33
CA HIS A 150 -6.75 -9.20 10.51
C HIS A 150 -5.23 -9.24 10.65
N GLN A 151 -4.62 -10.23 10.01
CA GLN A 151 -3.18 -10.34 9.79
C GLN A 151 -2.94 -10.45 8.28
N ASP A 152 -2.10 -9.59 7.71
CA ASP A 152 -1.75 -9.61 6.29
C ASP A 152 -1.14 -10.95 5.86
N GLN A 153 -0.31 -11.54 6.72
CA GLN A 153 0.38 -12.81 6.44
C GLN A 153 -0.57 -13.99 6.18
N TYR A 154 -1.84 -13.88 6.56
CA TYR A 154 -2.87 -14.87 6.24
C TYR A 154 -2.97 -15.13 4.73
N TYR A 155 -2.79 -14.08 3.92
CA TYR A 155 -2.94 -14.13 2.47
C TYR A 155 -1.70 -14.65 1.74
N TRP A 156 -0.53 -14.72 2.40
CA TRP A 156 0.75 -14.94 1.74
C TRP A 156 1.31 -16.36 1.97
N PRO A 157 1.49 -17.18 0.91
CA PRO A 157 2.08 -18.53 1.01
C PRO A 157 3.62 -18.44 1.01
N ILE A 158 4.21 -17.87 2.07
CA ILE A 158 5.64 -17.63 2.17
C ILE A 158 6.22 -18.14 3.51
N ASP A 159 7.49 -18.56 3.50
CA ASP A 159 8.15 -19.25 4.60
C ASP A 159 8.83 -18.31 5.61
N THR A 160 8.71 -17.00 5.41
CA THR A 160 9.41 -16.03 6.26
C THR A 160 8.44 -15.18 7.07
N ARG A 161 8.89 -14.73 8.25
CA ARG A 161 8.25 -13.67 9.05
C ARG A 161 8.81 -12.28 8.72
N ASN A 162 9.85 -12.21 7.89
CA ASN A 162 10.44 -10.95 7.44
C ASN A 162 9.65 -10.39 6.27
N THR A 163 8.47 -9.90 6.59
CA THR A 163 7.58 -9.13 5.74
C THR A 163 7.27 -7.83 6.43
N VAL A 164 7.10 -6.78 5.67
CA VAL A 164 6.69 -5.48 6.18
C VAL A 164 5.80 -4.77 5.18
N THR A 165 4.69 -4.25 5.65
CA THR A 165 3.78 -3.38 4.89
C THR A 165 4.07 -1.93 5.21
N LEU A 166 4.45 -1.14 4.22
CA LEU A 166 4.37 0.31 4.21
C LEU A 166 2.90 0.72 4.03
N TRP A 167 2.39 1.62 4.86
CA TRP A 167 1.07 2.24 4.72
C TRP A 167 1.23 3.75 4.83
N MET A 168 1.07 4.46 3.70
CA MET A 168 1.35 5.90 3.57
C MET A 168 0.10 6.65 3.12
N PRO A 169 -0.44 7.56 3.92
CA PRO A 169 -1.46 8.49 3.48
C PRO A 169 -0.89 9.48 2.45
N LEU A 170 -1.64 9.70 1.39
CA LEU A 170 -1.32 10.67 0.33
C LEU A 170 -1.97 12.04 0.59
N VAL A 171 -2.78 12.14 1.62
CA VAL A 171 -3.43 13.33 2.15
C VAL A 171 -3.26 13.37 3.66
N ASP A 172 -3.35 14.54 4.27
CA ASP A 172 -3.39 14.63 5.73
C ASP A 172 -4.63 13.93 6.26
N ILE A 173 -4.45 13.07 7.26
CA ILE A 173 -5.52 12.27 7.85
C ILE A 173 -5.54 12.40 9.37
N ASP A 174 -6.73 12.21 9.93
CA ASP A 174 -6.98 12.07 11.35
C ASP A 174 -7.74 10.80 11.69
N VAL A 175 -8.08 10.62 12.96
CA VAL A 175 -8.76 9.42 13.46
C VAL A 175 -10.13 9.19 12.81
N ASP A 176 -10.83 10.25 12.38
CA ASP A 176 -12.16 10.15 11.78
C ASP A 176 -12.13 9.63 10.34
N MET A 177 -10.96 9.67 9.70
CA MET A 177 -10.74 9.15 8.35
C MET A 177 -10.39 7.65 8.30
N GLY A 178 -10.52 6.92 9.42
CA GLY A 178 -10.21 5.50 9.48
C GLY A 178 -8.72 5.22 9.60
N MET A 179 -8.10 5.80 10.63
CA MET A 179 -6.69 5.61 10.97
C MET A 179 -6.37 4.15 11.29
N LEU A 180 -5.24 3.66 10.78
CA LEU A 180 -4.76 2.30 11.06
C LEU A 180 -4.48 2.12 12.57
N THR A 181 -4.93 1.01 13.10
CA THR A 181 -4.85 0.67 14.53
C THR A 181 -4.17 -0.69 14.68
N PHE A 182 -3.24 -0.80 15.62
CA PHE A 182 -2.43 -1.99 15.85
C PHE A 182 -2.66 -2.57 17.24
N ALA A 183 -2.72 -3.91 17.34
CA ALA A 183 -2.51 -4.65 18.57
C ALA A 183 -1.00 -4.89 18.72
N SER A 184 -0.33 -4.05 19.50
CA SER A 184 1.13 -4.07 19.64
C SER A 184 1.62 -5.40 20.19
N ARG A 185 2.71 -5.97 19.61
CA ARG A 185 3.35 -7.25 19.96
C ARG A 185 2.59 -8.50 19.51
N SER A 186 1.45 -8.35 18.86
CA SER A 186 0.63 -9.48 18.39
C SER A 186 1.33 -10.32 17.31
N ASP A 187 2.28 -9.73 16.59
CA ASP A 187 3.11 -10.43 15.61
C ASP A 187 3.88 -11.62 16.20
N ARG A 188 4.19 -11.58 17.50
CA ARG A 188 4.93 -12.63 18.21
C ARG A 188 4.17 -13.96 18.28
N ASP A 189 2.85 -13.91 18.31
CA ASP A 189 1.98 -15.09 18.37
C ASP A 189 1.90 -15.81 17.01
N GLY A 190 2.43 -15.20 15.92
CA GLY A 190 2.40 -15.77 14.58
C GLY A 190 0.98 -15.78 13.99
N ALA A 191 0.66 -16.80 13.21
CA ALA A 191 -0.68 -16.97 12.65
C ALA A 191 -1.67 -17.36 13.78
N VAL A 192 -2.64 -16.48 14.05
CA VAL A 192 -3.60 -16.67 15.15
C VAL A 192 -4.84 -17.41 14.62
N PHE A 193 -5.42 -16.96 13.51
CA PHE A 193 -6.58 -17.58 12.90
C PHE A 193 -6.34 -17.86 11.42
N ASN A 194 -7.04 -18.85 10.89
CA ASN A 194 -7.10 -19.12 9.46
C ASN A 194 -8.44 -18.61 8.90
N THR A 195 -8.64 -17.28 8.98
CA THR A 195 -9.88 -16.62 8.54
C THR A 195 -9.57 -15.36 7.76
N GLU A 196 -10.36 -15.11 6.72
CA GLU A 196 -10.31 -13.90 5.91
C GLU A 196 -10.94 -12.70 6.63
N ILE A 197 -10.75 -11.50 6.09
CA ILE A 197 -11.41 -10.28 6.56
C ILE A 197 -12.92 -10.42 6.39
N SER A 198 -13.65 -10.45 7.51
CA SER A 198 -15.11 -10.62 7.59
C SER A 198 -15.64 -10.12 8.93
N ASP A 199 -16.95 -10.06 9.09
CA ASP A 199 -17.60 -9.75 10.38
C ASP A 199 -17.27 -10.82 11.45
N GLU A 200 -17.10 -12.09 11.02
CA GLU A 200 -16.70 -13.19 11.91
C GLU A 200 -15.24 -13.01 12.36
N SER A 201 -14.34 -12.61 11.46
CA SER A 201 -12.95 -12.34 11.83
C SER A 201 -12.85 -11.17 12.80
N GLU A 202 -13.63 -10.10 12.61
CA GLU A 202 -13.68 -8.97 13.54
C GLU A 202 -13.96 -9.43 14.97
N SER A 203 -15.03 -10.22 15.16
CA SER A 203 -15.40 -10.73 16.48
C SER A 203 -14.32 -11.61 17.09
N ALA A 204 -13.80 -12.57 16.32
CA ALA A 204 -12.77 -13.51 16.79
C ALA A 204 -11.47 -12.82 17.19
N PHE A 205 -11.00 -11.89 16.37
CA PHE A 205 -9.78 -11.13 16.66
C PHE A 205 -9.97 -10.11 17.79
N ASP A 206 -11.15 -9.46 17.89
CA ASP A 206 -11.44 -8.51 18.96
C ASP A 206 -11.44 -9.22 20.34
N ASP A 207 -12.07 -10.38 20.43
CA ASP A 207 -12.04 -11.22 21.63
C ASP A 207 -10.61 -11.65 21.97
N TYR A 208 -9.83 -12.08 20.96
CA TYR A 208 -8.44 -12.48 21.14
C TYR A 208 -7.56 -11.33 21.63
N VAL A 209 -7.68 -10.17 21.00
CA VAL A 209 -6.92 -8.95 21.35
C VAL A 209 -7.21 -8.54 22.79
N LYS A 210 -8.49 -8.58 23.21
CA LYS A 210 -8.93 -8.30 24.59
C LYS A 210 -8.41 -9.33 25.58
N GLN A 211 -8.54 -10.62 25.26
CA GLN A 211 -8.07 -11.72 26.13
C GLN A 211 -6.56 -11.67 26.35
N LYS A 212 -5.79 -11.33 25.31
CA LYS A 212 -4.32 -11.20 25.40
C LYS A 212 -3.88 -9.92 26.09
N GLY A 213 -4.74 -8.91 26.16
CA GLY A 213 -4.42 -7.61 26.77
C GLY A 213 -3.36 -6.84 25.98
N PHE A 214 -3.36 -6.95 24.64
CA PHE A 214 -2.44 -6.18 23.82
C PHE A 214 -2.66 -4.68 23.97
N GLU A 215 -1.57 -3.91 23.98
CA GLU A 215 -1.64 -2.44 23.87
C GLU A 215 -2.18 -2.06 22.49
N ILE A 216 -3.25 -1.28 22.48
CA ILE A 216 -3.83 -0.75 21.24
C ILE A 216 -3.16 0.57 20.89
N THR A 217 -2.48 0.61 19.76
CA THR A 217 -1.74 1.79 19.28
C THR A 217 -2.37 2.33 18.01
N ARG A 218 -2.64 3.65 17.99
CA ARG A 218 -3.17 4.39 16.83
C ARG A 218 -2.65 5.82 16.86
N ALA A 219 -2.16 6.31 15.72
CA ALA A 219 -1.84 7.73 15.58
C ALA A 219 -3.12 8.59 15.66
N GLN A 220 -3.03 9.79 16.19
CA GLN A 220 -4.15 10.74 16.21
C GLN A 220 -4.27 11.47 14.89
N THR A 221 -3.13 11.82 14.30
CA THR A 221 -3.01 12.46 13.00
C THR A 221 -1.78 11.91 12.27
N MET A 222 -1.82 11.91 10.94
CA MET A 222 -0.66 11.71 10.08
C MET A 222 -0.69 12.75 8.96
N GLN A 223 0.46 13.32 8.65
CA GLN A 223 0.61 14.17 7.48
C GLN A 223 0.80 13.32 6.24
N ALA A 224 0.43 13.84 5.08
CA ALA A 224 0.74 13.20 3.81
C ALA A 224 2.27 13.02 3.70
N GLY A 225 2.71 11.79 3.43
CA GLY A 225 4.13 11.43 3.40
C GLY A 225 4.69 10.85 4.69
N ASP A 226 3.96 10.89 5.82
CA ASP A 226 4.23 10.02 6.97
C ASP A 226 3.92 8.57 6.58
N ALA A 227 4.51 7.61 7.26
CA ALA A 227 4.18 6.20 6.99
C ALA A 227 4.20 5.35 8.25
N THR A 228 3.18 4.51 8.42
CA THR A 228 3.28 3.38 9.33
C THR A 228 3.89 2.18 8.61
N TRP A 229 4.60 1.37 9.37
CA TRP A 229 5.25 0.14 8.92
C TRP A 229 4.87 -0.97 9.88
N HIS A 230 4.37 -2.10 9.39
CA HIS A 230 3.98 -3.21 10.26
C HIS A 230 4.34 -4.57 9.65
N ARG A 231 4.63 -5.54 10.54
CA ARG A 231 4.90 -6.93 10.14
C ARG A 231 3.62 -7.60 9.67
N GLY A 232 3.74 -8.55 8.75
CA GLY A 232 2.59 -9.28 8.22
C GLY A 232 1.75 -10.03 9.28
N PHE A 233 2.36 -10.42 10.40
CA PHE A 233 1.64 -11.04 11.53
C PHE A 233 1.09 -10.05 12.56
N THR A 234 1.35 -8.74 12.44
CA THR A 234 0.77 -7.76 13.35
C THR A 234 -0.73 -7.67 13.13
N ILE A 235 -1.50 -7.96 14.16
CA ILE A 235 -2.96 -7.81 14.12
C ILE A 235 -3.28 -6.32 14.05
N HIS A 236 -4.08 -5.93 13.05
CA HIS A 236 -4.44 -4.54 12.83
C HIS A 236 -5.82 -4.40 12.21
N ASN A 237 -6.41 -3.23 12.36
CA ASN A 237 -7.69 -2.84 11.77
C ASN A 237 -7.69 -1.35 11.39
N ALA A 238 -8.78 -0.89 10.80
CA ALA A 238 -9.05 0.53 10.62
C ALA A 238 -10.53 0.82 10.80
N PRO A 239 -10.93 1.84 11.58
CA PRO A 239 -12.31 2.31 11.66
C PRO A 239 -12.86 2.74 10.30
N GLY A 240 -14.17 2.98 10.25
CA GLY A 240 -14.82 3.62 9.10
C GLY A 240 -14.31 5.05 8.88
N ASN A 241 -14.55 5.57 7.67
CA ASN A 241 -14.30 6.97 7.35
C ASN A 241 -15.55 7.80 7.63
N ASN A 242 -15.57 8.52 8.73
CA ASN A 242 -16.68 9.38 9.16
C ASN A 242 -16.54 10.83 8.63
N SER A 243 -15.48 11.12 7.89
CA SER A 243 -15.27 12.43 7.28
C SER A 243 -15.99 12.56 5.92
N ASP A 244 -16.01 13.77 5.39
CA ASP A 244 -16.52 14.07 4.04
C ASP A 244 -15.46 13.94 2.93
N LYS A 245 -14.24 13.45 3.28
CA LYS A 245 -13.09 13.36 2.38
C LYS A 245 -12.70 11.93 2.09
N MET A 246 -12.16 11.70 0.91
CA MET A 246 -11.52 10.43 0.56
C MET A 246 -10.23 10.26 1.38
N ARG A 247 -10.06 9.14 2.06
CA ARG A 247 -8.76 8.73 2.60
C ARG A 247 -7.98 8.00 1.50
N GLU A 248 -6.98 8.63 0.95
CA GLU A 248 -6.11 8.09 -0.08
C GLU A 248 -4.84 7.53 0.57
N VAL A 249 -4.59 6.25 0.38
CA VAL A 249 -3.43 5.56 0.95
C VAL A 249 -2.76 4.72 -0.12
N MET A 250 -1.42 4.76 -0.15
CA MET A 250 -0.61 3.83 -0.92
C MET A 250 0.11 2.88 0.02
N THR A 251 0.07 1.58 -0.28
CA THR A 251 0.80 0.55 0.44
C THR A 251 1.80 -0.15 -0.48
N VAL A 252 2.93 -0.54 0.08
CA VAL A 252 3.91 -1.41 -0.57
C VAL A 252 4.30 -2.50 0.41
N ILE A 253 4.17 -3.74 0.00
CA ILE A 253 4.53 -4.89 0.79
C ILE A 253 5.90 -5.38 0.36
N TYR A 254 6.82 -5.45 1.31
CA TYR A 254 8.18 -5.96 1.13
C TYR A 254 8.35 -7.31 1.81
N VAL A 255 9.14 -8.16 1.18
CA VAL A 255 9.58 -9.45 1.73
C VAL A 255 11.10 -9.54 1.66
N ALA A 256 11.73 -10.17 2.65
CA ALA A 256 13.17 -10.40 2.62
C ALA A 256 13.58 -11.20 1.38
N ASP A 257 14.68 -10.81 0.72
CA ASP A 257 15.26 -11.59 -0.37
C ASP A 257 15.68 -12.97 0.14
N GLY A 258 15.45 -14.01 -0.64
CA GLY A 258 15.69 -15.40 -0.26
C GLY A 258 14.47 -16.14 0.32
N ALA A 259 13.36 -15.45 0.56
CA ALA A 259 12.10 -16.08 0.97
C ALA A 259 11.59 -17.08 -0.08
N ARG A 260 10.91 -18.13 0.39
CA ARG A 260 10.42 -19.22 -0.45
C ARG A 260 8.92 -19.39 -0.38
N ILE A 261 8.36 -19.92 -1.44
CA ILE A 261 6.94 -20.22 -1.57
C ILE A 261 6.63 -21.49 -0.77
N THR A 262 5.61 -21.41 0.11
CA THR A 262 5.11 -22.56 0.87
C THR A 262 3.88 -23.20 0.21
N PRO A 263 3.54 -24.44 0.55
CA PRO A 263 2.21 -24.96 0.26
C PRO A 263 1.14 -24.02 0.82
N TYR A 264 0.15 -23.70 0.01
CA TYR A 264 -0.97 -22.87 0.43
C TYR A 264 -1.91 -23.61 1.38
N LYS A 265 -2.46 -22.89 2.35
CA LYS A 265 -3.35 -23.42 3.42
C LYS A 265 -4.82 -23.04 3.20
N ASN A 266 -5.10 -22.14 2.27
CA ASN A 266 -6.43 -21.65 1.94
C ASN A 266 -6.47 -21.16 0.48
N ASP A 267 -7.68 -20.85 -0.01
CA ASP A 267 -7.87 -20.42 -1.40
C ASP A 267 -7.28 -19.04 -1.69
N TRP A 268 -7.18 -18.15 -0.71
CA TRP A 268 -6.52 -16.86 -0.85
C TRP A 268 -5.04 -17.03 -1.14
N GLN A 269 -4.34 -17.86 -0.36
CA GLN A 269 -2.93 -18.18 -0.62
C GLN A 269 -2.73 -18.87 -1.96
N LYS A 270 -3.68 -19.71 -2.40
CA LYS A 270 -3.65 -20.32 -3.73
C LYS A 270 -3.79 -19.25 -4.82
N ASN A 271 -4.71 -18.30 -4.65
CA ASN A 271 -4.86 -17.18 -5.57
C ASN A 271 -3.61 -16.31 -5.64
N ASP A 272 -3.05 -15.95 -4.49
CA ASP A 272 -1.81 -15.17 -4.39
C ASP A 272 -0.65 -15.88 -5.08
N HIS A 273 -0.51 -17.19 -4.84
CA HIS A 273 0.51 -18.00 -5.51
C HIS A 273 0.42 -17.92 -7.02
N HIS A 274 -0.78 -18.02 -7.59
CA HIS A 274 -0.96 -17.95 -9.02
C HIS A 274 -0.81 -16.53 -9.57
N LYS A 275 -1.38 -15.56 -8.89
CA LYS A 275 -1.51 -14.18 -9.37
C LYS A 275 -0.26 -13.34 -9.12
N TRP A 276 0.34 -13.45 -7.94
CA TRP A 276 1.43 -12.58 -7.51
C TRP A 276 2.79 -13.25 -7.45
N LEU A 277 2.84 -14.58 -7.37
CA LEU A 277 4.05 -15.38 -7.41
C LEU A 277 4.19 -16.13 -8.73
N MET A 278 3.32 -15.84 -9.73
CA MET A 278 3.32 -16.41 -11.09
C MET A 278 3.29 -17.94 -11.12
N GLY A 279 2.71 -18.59 -10.11
CA GLY A 279 2.62 -20.04 -10.04
C GLY A 279 3.98 -20.77 -9.98
N LYS A 280 5.03 -20.09 -9.51
CA LYS A 280 6.36 -20.71 -9.38
C LYS A 280 6.31 -21.94 -8.46
N PRO A 281 7.23 -22.91 -8.62
CA PRO A 281 7.19 -24.13 -7.83
C PRO A 281 7.18 -23.87 -6.31
N ILE A 282 6.39 -24.66 -5.57
CA ILE A 282 6.45 -24.71 -4.12
C ILE A 282 7.88 -25.04 -3.67
N GLY A 283 8.39 -24.31 -2.67
CA GLY A 283 9.80 -24.36 -2.24
C GLY A 283 10.74 -23.50 -3.08
N GLY A 284 10.28 -22.95 -4.22
CA GLY A 284 11.04 -22.01 -5.04
C GLY A 284 11.18 -20.64 -4.38
N LEU A 285 12.13 -19.84 -4.87
CA LEU A 285 12.34 -18.47 -4.40
C LEU A 285 11.20 -17.56 -4.87
N ILE A 286 10.92 -16.53 -4.07
CA ILE A 286 10.05 -15.41 -4.44
C ILE A 286 10.87 -14.42 -5.26
N ASP A 287 11.08 -14.71 -6.53
CA ASP A 287 11.94 -13.94 -7.44
C ASP A 287 11.35 -13.88 -8.86
N SER A 288 10.02 -13.88 -8.95
CA SER A 288 9.34 -13.70 -10.23
C SER A 288 9.51 -12.26 -10.75
N GLU A 289 9.09 -12.02 -11.99
CA GLU A 289 9.04 -10.67 -12.58
C GLU A 289 8.16 -9.72 -11.77
N LEU A 290 7.16 -10.27 -11.05
CA LEU A 290 6.29 -9.51 -10.14
C LEU A 290 6.92 -9.23 -8.77
N ASN A 291 8.04 -9.87 -8.46
CA ASN A 291 8.73 -9.76 -7.17
C ASN A 291 10.19 -9.30 -7.39
N PRO A 292 10.41 -8.16 -8.05
CA PRO A 292 11.76 -7.67 -8.31
C PRO A 292 12.48 -7.37 -7.00
N LYS A 293 13.79 -7.62 -6.99
CA LYS A 293 14.69 -7.16 -5.94
C LYS A 293 14.89 -5.63 -6.11
N VAL A 294 14.67 -4.88 -5.04
CA VAL A 294 14.75 -3.41 -5.05
C VAL A 294 16.00 -2.92 -4.34
N LEU A 295 16.45 -3.64 -3.33
CA LEU A 295 17.66 -3.36 -2.59
C LEU A 295 18.51 -4.61 -2.49
#